data_9ad97eb3ae5077f19d7933929ee7efc2
#
_entry.id   9ad97eb3ae5077f19d7933929ee7efc2
#
_cell.length_a   1.000
_cell.length_b   1.000
_cell.length_c   1.000
_cell.angle_alpha   90.00
_cell.angle_beta   90.00
_cell.angle_gamma   90.00
#
_symmetry.space_group_name_H-M   'P 1'
#
loop_
_entity.id
_entity.type
_entity.pdbx_description
1 polymer ?
#
loop_
_entity_poly.entity_id
_entity_poly.type
_entity_poly.pdbx_seq_one_letter_code
_entity_poly.pdbx_strand_id
1 'polypeptide(L)'
;MTRILPLAELASLAVGSGNAIDVDKATVVRVLSNAGAAVVVRTDSSGNIIGSFTSVSGTADLVEKNASDKIYVTGNAVQVSKVGFTN
;
A
#
# COMPACT_ATOMS: atom_id res chain seq x y z
N MET A 1 -16.58 13.89 -10.38
CA MET A 1 -15.70 12.70 -10.50
C MET A 1 -14.50 12.83 -9.57
N THR A 2 -14.24 11.81 -8.79
CA THR A 2 -13.06 11.81 -7.92
C THR A 2 -11.81 11.47 -8.73
N ARG A 3 -10.78 12.26 -8.56
CA ARG A 3 -9.50 12.07 -9.24
C ARG A 3 -8.42 11.75 -8.24
N ILE A 4 -7.44 10.96 -8.65
CA ILE A 4 -6.29 10.61 -7.84
C ILE A 4 -5.22 11.69 -7.99
N LEU A 5 -4.78 12.23 -6.87
CA LEU A 5 -3.69 13.21 -6.82
C LEU A 5 -2.44 12.52 -6.27
N PRO A 6 -1.39 12.31 -7.09
CA PRO A 6 -0.14 11.78 -6.57
C PRO A 6 0.51 12.77 -5.60
N LEU A 7 0.92 12.29 -4.44
CA LEU A 7 1.54 13.10 -3.40
C LEU A 7 3.00 12.75 -3.15
N ALA A 8 3.48 11.64 -3.74
CA ALA A 8 4.87 11.22 -3.65
C ALA A 8 5.21 10.34 -4.85
N GLU A 9 6.49 10.08 -5.05
CA GLU A 9 6.94 9.18 -6.10
C GLU A 9 6.49 7.74 -5.84
N LEU A 10 6.26 7.01 -6.93
CA LEU A 10 6.02 5.58 -6.88
C LEU A 10 7.28 4.87 -6.35
N ALA A 11 7.10 3.97 -5.40
CA ALA A 11 8.20 3.23 -4.80
C ALA A 11 7.91 1.74 -4.80
N SER A 12 8.96 0.93 -4.86
CA SER A 12 8.82 -0.52 -4.73
C SER A 12 8.74 -0.91 -3.26
N LEU A 13 7.83 -1.84 -2.94
CA LEU A 13 7.70 -2.42 -1.62
C LEU A 13 8.07 -3.90 -1.71
N ALA A 14 9.21 -4.26 -1.12
CA ALA A 14 9.68 -5.64 -1.10
C ALA A 14 8.84 -6.50 -0.16
N VAL A 15 8.86 -7.81 -0.41
CA VAL A 15 8.12 -8.80 0.38
C VAL A 15 8.65 -8.88 1.81
N GLY A 16 7.76 -9.02 2.79
CA GLY A 16 8.07 -9.34 4.17
C GLY A 16 7.70 -8.26 5.17
N SER A 17 7.35 -8.70 6.39
CA SER A 17 6.97 -7.80 7.48
C SER A 17 8.10 -6.86 7.92
N GLY A 18 9.36 -7.27 7.71
CA GLY A 18 10.52 -6.42 8.00
C GLY A 18 10.64 -5.21 7.07
N ASN A 19 9.92 -5.20 5.97
CA ASN A 19 9.88 -4.11 4.99
C ASN A 19 8.64 -3.23 5.14
N ALA A 20 7.87 -3.40 6.20
CA ALA A 20 6.66 -2.61 6.43
C ALA A 20 6.99 -1.11 6.51
N ILE A 21 6.22 -0.29 5.80
CA ILE A 21 6.42 1.15 5.72
C ILE A 21 5.09 1.88 5.87
N ASP A 22 5.16 3.14 6.31
CA ASP A 22 3.98 4.01 6.42
C ASP A 22 3.66 4.74 5.12
N VAL A 23 4.46 4.55 4.08
CA VAL A 23 4.34 5.20 2.77
C VAL A 23 4.28 6.72 2.94
N ASP A 24 5.31 7.27 3.59
CA ASP A 24 5.44 8.70 3.84
C ASP A 24 4.22 9.28 4.58
N LYS A 25 3.75 8.57 5.60
CA LYS A 25 2.59 8.91 6.43
C LYS A 25 1.30 9.10 5.62
N ALA A 26 1.15 8.32 4.54
CA ALA A 26 -0.03 8.38 3.69
C ALA A 26 -1.27 7.94 4.43
N THR A 27 -2.40 8.56 4.11
CA THR A 27 -3.72 8.09 4.55
C THR A 27 -4.42 7.30 3.45
N VAL A 28 -4.00 7.47 2.20
CA VAL A 28 -4.43 6.65 1.07
C VAL A 28 -3.20 6.26 0.27
N VAL A 29 -3.08 4.97 -0.01
CA VAL A 29 -1.97 4.39 -0.76
C VAL A 29 -2.51 3.69 -1.99
N ARG A 30 -1.93 3.97 -3.15
CA ARG A 30 -2.20 3.20 -4.35
C ARG A 30 -1.18 2.07 -4.43
N VAL A 31 -1.68 0.84 -4.50
CA VAL A 31 -0.86 -0.37 -4.57
C VAL A 31 -1.03 -0.98 -5.96
N LEU A 32 0.06 -1.13 -6.68
CA LEU A 32 0.07 -1.77 -8.00
C LEU A 32 0.79 -3.11 -7.92
N SER A 33 0.07 -4.18 -8.23
CA SER A 33 0.60 -5.55 -8.26
C SER A 33 0.90 -5.93 -9.71
N ASN A 34 2.15 -5.78 -10.13
CA ASN A 34 2.55 -6.03 -11.51
C ASN A 34 3.50 -7.23 -11.69
N ALA A 35 3.91 -7.88 -10.61
CA ALA A 35 4.80 -9.03 -10.65
C ALA A 35 4.09 -10.35 -10.32
N GLY A 36 2.82 -10.30 -9.93
CA GLY A 36 2.02 -11.44 -9.51
C GLY A 36 1.12 -11.05 -8.33
N ALA A 37 0.23 -11.95 -7.95
CA ALA A 37 -0.67 -11.70 -6.83
C ALA A 37 0.13 -11.52 -5.53
N ALA A 38 -0.28 -10.57 -4.70
CA ALA A 38 0.34 -10.29 -3.42
C ALA A 38 -0.74 -10.13 -2.34
N VAL A 39 -0.44 -10.54 -1.13
CA VAL A 39 -1.30 -10.24 0.02
C VAL A 39 -0.79 -8.95 0.64
N VAL A 40 -1.65 -7.94 0.68
CA VAL A 40 -1.33 -6.64 1.27
C VAL A 40 -1.83 -6.63 2.70
N VAL A 41 -0.95 -6.37 3.66
CA VAL A 41 -1.25 -6.41 5.08
C VAL A 41 -1.09 -5.02 5.68
N ARG A 42 -2.11 -4.56 6.39
CA ARG A 42 -2.08 -3.31 7.14
C ARG A 42 -1.82 -3.60 8.62
N THR A 43 -0.86 -2.88 9.18
CA THR A 43 -0.54 -2.99 10.61
C THR A 43 -0.63 -1.62 11.27
N ASP A 44 -0.69 -1.62 12.61
CA ASP A 44 -0.48 -0.38 13.37
C ASP A 44 1.02 -0.04 13.41
N SER A 45 1.38 1.06 14.04
CA SER A 45 2.78 1.50 14.14
C SER A 45 3.67 0.52 14.90
N SER A 46 3.09 -0.34 15.72
CA SER A 46 3.81 -1.35 16.51
C SER A 46 3.94 -2.69 15.79
N GLY A 47 3.35 -2.84 14.60
CA GLY A 47 3.41 -4.05 13.81
C GLY A 47 2.27 -5.04 14.03
N ASN A 48 1.26 -4.67 14.81
CA ASN A 48 0.09 -5.53 15.00
C ASN A 48 -0.80 -5.48 13.76
N ILE A 49 -1.17 -6.65 13.24
CA ILE A 49 -1.98 -6.76 12.01
C ILE A 49 -3.40 -6.26 12.30
N ILE A 50 -3.87 -5.32 11.46
CA ILE A 50 -5.23 -4.79 11.51
C ILE A 50 -6.11 -5.47 10.47
N GLY A 51 -5.58 -5.71 9.26
CA GLY A 51 -6.34 -6.35 8.19
C GLY A 51 -5.46 -6.64 6.99
N SER A 52 -6.01 -7.39 6.03
CA SER A 52 -5.29 -7.75 4.82
C SER A 52 -6.25 -8.02 3.67
N PHE A 53 -5.73 -7.96 2.45
CA PHE A 53 -6.46 -8.38 1.26
C PHE A 53 -5.49 -8.88 0.19
N THR A 54 -5.99 -9.63 -0.79
CA THR A 54 -5.19 -10.08 -1.91
C THR A 54 -5.31 -9.10 -3.07
N SER A 55 -4.18 -8.62 -3.55
CA SER A 55 -4.08 -7.79 -4.76
C SER A 55 -3.76 -8.71 -5.93
N VAL A 56 -4.62 -8.71 -6.94
CA VAL A 56 -4.47 -9.58 -8.10
C VAL A 56 -3.46 -8.95 -9.07
N SER A 57 -2.65 -9.80 -9.72
CA SER A 57 -1.65 -9.35 -10.70
C SER A 57 -2.29 -8.48 -11.79
N GLY A 58 -1.63 -7.36 -12.09
CA GLY A 58 -2.09 -6.43 -13.12
C GLY A 58 -3.12 -5.43 -12.65
N THR A 59 -3.46 -5.42 -11.36
CA THR A 59 -4.44 -4.48 -10.81
C THR A 59 -3.80 -3.46 -9.89
N ALA A 60 -4.50 -2.34 -9.71
CA ALA A 60 -4.14 -1.31 -8.74
C ALA A 60 -5.30 -1.15 -7.77
N ASP A 61 -4.97 -1.12 -6.48
CA ASP A 61 -5.95 -0.98 -5.40
C ASP A 61 -5.62 0.26 -4.57
N LEU A 62 -6.67 0.86 -3.98
CA LEU A 62 -6.51 1.97 -3.07
C LEU A 62 -6.72 1.47 -1.65
N VAL A 63 -5.77 1.78 -0.77
CA VAL A 63 -5.78 1.36 0.62
C VAL A 63 -5.90 2.60 1.49
N GLU A 64 -6.96 2.66 2.29
CA GLU A 64 -7.09 3.65 3.36
C GLU A 64 -6.39 3.18 4.62
N LYS A 65 -5.71 4.09 5.30
CA LYS A 65 -5.07 3.78 6.58
C LYS A 65 -4.86 5.06 7.37
N ASN A 66 -4.56 4.91 8.66
CA ASN A 66 -4.09 6.04 9.46
C ASN A 66 -2.65 6.39 9.05
N ALA A 67 -2.25 7.64 9.23
CA ALA A 67 -0.93 8.10 8.81
C ALA A 67 0.22 7.27 9.40
N SER A 68 0.09 6.85 10.66
CA SER A 68 1.11 6.05 11.35
C SER A 68 1.02 4.55 11.07
N ASP A 69 -0.06 4.08 10.44
CA ASP A 69 -0.18 2.66 10.08
C ASP A 69 0.82 2.31 9.00
N LYS A 70 1.26 1.06 9.02
CA LYS A 70 2.21 0.53 8.03
C LYS A 70 1.56 -0.52 7.18
N ILE A 71 2.12 -0.72 5.99
CA ILE A 71 1.73 -1.82 5.12
C ILE A 71 2.96 -2.63 4.73
N TYR A 72 2.76 -3.92 4.53
CA TYR A 72 3.74 -4.82 3.93
C TYR A 72 3.01 -5.81 3.03
N VAL A 73 3.74 -6.53 2.23
CA VAL A 73 3.18 -7.53 1.31
C VAL A 73 3.86 -8.88 1.50
N THR A 74 3.13 -9.94 1.14
CA THR A 74 3.68 -11.29 1.02
C THR A 74 3.36 -11.82 -0.38
N GLY A 75 4.13 -12.80 -0.83
CA GLY A 75 3.97 -13.40 -2.15
C GLY A 75 4.84 -12.70 -3.20
N ASN A 76 4.47 -11.53 -3.66
CA ASN A 76 5.22 -10.76 -4.65
C ASN A 76 5.35 -9.30 -4.20
N ALA A 77 6.47 -8.68 -4.59
CA ALA A 77 6.66 -7.25 -4.38
C ALA A 77 5.64 -6.44 -5.17
N VAL A 78 5.29 -5.28 -4.66
CA VAL A 78 4.35 -4.35 -5.30
C VAL A 78 4.97 -2.97 -5.41
N GLN A 79 4.34 -2.09 -6.16
CA GLN A 79 4.67 -0.67 -6.18
C GLN A 79 3.61 0.08 -5.40
N VAL A 80 4.05 1.06 -4.61
CA VAL A 80 3.16 1.85 -3.76
C VAL A 80 3.38 3.33 -4.00
N SER A 81 2.33 4.11 -3.85
CA SER A 81 2.41 5.56 -4.00
C SER A 81 1.44 6.23 -3.04
N LYS A 82 1.91 7.27 -2.38
CA LYS A 82 1.05 8.13 -1.56
C LYS A 82 0.18 8.96 -2.49
N VAL A 83 -1.13 8.90 -2.31
CA VAL A 83 -2.09 9.63 -3.15
C VAL A 83 -3.13 10.32 -2.30
N GLY A 84 -3.79 11.31 -2.89
CA GLY A 84 -4.99 11.94 -2.36
C GLY A 84 -6.06 11.96 -3.44
N PHE A 85 -7.20 12.54 -3.11
CA PHE A 85 -8.30 12.66 -4.06
C PHE A 85 -8.67 14.12 -4.30
N THR A 86 -9.05 14.43 -5.54
CA THR A 86 -9.66 15.71 -5.91
C THR A 86 -10.98 15.45 -6.60
N ASN A 87 -11.87 16.39 -6.53
CA ASN A 87 -13.15 16.32 -7.22
C ASN A 87 -13.12 17.17 -8.48
#